data_5f7a5f231e9be0d3fb8261833f274de9
#
_entry.id   5f7a5f231e9be0d3fb8261833f274de9
#
_cell.length_a   1.000
_cell.length_b   1.000
_cell.length_c   1.000
_cell.angle_alpha   90.00
_cell.angle_beta   90.00
_cell.angle_gamma   90.00
#
_symmetry.space_group_name_H-M   'P 1'
#
loop_
_entity.id
_entity.type
_entity.pdbx_description
1 polymer ?
#
loop_
_entity_poly.entity_id
_entity_poly.type
_entity_poly.pdbx_seq_one_letter_code
_entity_poly.pdbx_strand_id
1 'polypeptide(L)'
;MNDIKASPAYVGRFQRVCRYIARHLDEPLSLETLSAIAHSSPYHFHRQFSAYTGIPLYRYIQWLRLRRACWRLAFNPRDKVID
;
A
#
# COMPACT_ATOMS: atom_id res chain seq x y z
N MET A 1 1.00 -23.43 6.94
CA MET A 1 0.84 -22.94 6.92
C MET A 1 0.35 -22.12 6.72
N ASN A 2 0.06 -21.79 6.64
CA ASN A 2 -0.20 -20.99 6.51
C ASN A 2 -1.15 -20.28 6.72
N ASP A 3 -1.33 -19.85 7.08
CA ASP A 3 -2.10 -19.32 7.71
C ASP A 3 -2.41 -18.06 7.32
N ILE A 4 -1.78 -17.61 6.66
CA ILE A 4 -1.95 -16.45 6.21
C ILE A 4 -3.03 -16.50 5.30
N LYS A 5 -3.49 -17.48 4.94
CA LYS A 5 -4.46 -17.61 4.11
C LYS A 5 -5.51 -17.06 4.67
N ALA A 6 -5.92 -16.22 4.42
CA ALA A 6 -6.77 -15.56 5.03
C ALA A 6 -8.18 -15.85 4.85
N SER A 7 -8.96 -15.51 5.77
CA SER A 7 -10.38 -15.68 5.63
C SER A 7 -10.86 -14.60 4.69
N PRO A 8 -12.04 -14.73 4.16
CA PRO A 8 -12.59 -13.69 3.30
C PRO A 8 -12.66 -12.33 3.98
N ALA A 9 -12.92 -12.33 5.29
CA ALA A 9 -12.98 -11.06 6.01
C ALA A 9 -11.64 -10.37 6.03
N TYR A 10 -10.58 -11.15 6.22
CA TYR A 10 -9.25 -10.59 6.27
C TYR A 10 -8.85 -10.06 4.88
N VAL A 11 -9.18 -10.80 3.85
CA VAL A 11 -8.88 -10.38 2.50
C VAL A 11 -9.58 -9.06 2.20
N GLY A 12 -10.82 -8.92 2.63
CA GLY A 12 -11.55 -7.68 2.42
C GLY A 12 -10.92 -6.50 3.10
N ARG A 13 -10.42 -6.68 4.33
CA ARG A 13 -9.77 -5.61 5.04
C ARG A 13 -8.48 -5.23 4.34
N PHE A 14 -7.74 -6.22 3.90
CA PHE A 14 -6.48 -5.99 3.24
C PHE A 14 -6.70 -5.22 1.94
N GLN A 15 -7.71 -5.60 1.18
CA GLN A 15 -8.03 -4.92 -0.06
C GLN A 15 -8.44 -3.48 0.19
N ARG A 16 -9.12 -3.23 1.31
CA ARG A 16 -9.53 -1.89 1.65
C ARG A 16 -8.32 -1.01 1.91
N VAL A 17 -7.31 -1.56 2.60
CA VAL A 17 -6.09 -0.82 2.85
C VAL A 17 -5.37 -0.52 1.54
N CYS A 18 -5.26 -1.50 0.68
CA CYS A 18 -4.58 -1.30 -0.59
C CYS A 18 -5.27 -0.24 -1.44
N ARG A 19 -6.59 -0.24 -1.41
CA ARG A 19 -7.34 0.75 -2.14
C ARG A 19 -7.13 2.15 -1.57
N TYR A 20 -7.08 2.23 -0.24
CA TYR A 20 -6.83 3.51 0.41
C TYR A 20 -5.45 4.03 0.03
N ILE A 21 -4.44 3.18 0.07
CA ILE A 21 -3.08 3.57 -0.28
C ILE A 21 -3.05 4.11 -1.70
N ALA A 22 -3.69 3.40 -2.61
CA ALA A 22 -3.65 3.80 -4.02
C ALA A 22 -4.29 5.17 -4.25
N ARG A 23 -5.26 5.52 -3.43
CA ARG A 23 -5.95 6.79 -3.59
C ARG A 23 -5.29 7.94 -2.87
N HIS A 24 -4.39 7.65 -1.94
CA HIS A 24 -3.79 8.69 -1.11
C HIS A 24 -2.27 8.72 -1.21
N LEU A 25 -1.75 8.40 -2.38
CA LEU A 25 -0.29 8.36 -2.54
C LEU A 25 0.35 9.72 -2.40
N ASP A 26 -0.42 10.80 -2.59
CA ASP A 26 0.13 12.12 -2.46
C ASP A 26 0.19 12.60 -1.02
N GLU A 27 -0.32 11.83 -0.11
CA GLU A 27 -0.41 12.22 1.28
C GLU A 27 0.51 11.38 2.13
N PRO A 28 0.83 11.84 3.33
CA PRO A 28 1.61 11.00 4.23
C PRO A 28 0.74 9.80 4.61
N LEU A 29 1.32 8.62 4.51
CA LEU A 29 0.59 7.42 4.85
C LEU A 29 1.25 6.80 6.06
N SER A 30 0.58 6.82 7.19
CA SER A 30 1.16 6.30 8.42
C SER A 30 0.67 4.90 8.71
N LEU A 31 1.49 4.16 9.42
CA LEU A 31 1.13 2.81 9.82
C LEU A 31 -0.12 2.84 10.69
N GLU A 32 -0.23 3.86 11.55
CA GLU A 32 -1.40 3.96 12.42
C GLU A 32 -2.69 4.10 11.64
N THR A 33 -2.68 4.95 10.62
CA THR A 33 -3.87 5.14 9.82
C THR A 33 -4.25 3.87 9.08
N LEU A 34 -3.25 3.23 8.47
CA LEU A 34 -3.53 2.06 7.68
C LEU A 34 -3.97 0.87 8.52
N SER A 35 -3.36 0.72 9.70
CA SER A 35 -3.77 -0.38 10.56
C SER A 35 -5.18 -0.17 11.09
N ALA A 36 -5.57 1.07 11.32
CA ALA A 36 -6.93 1.37 11.76
C ALA A 36 -7.94 0.98 10.67
N ILE A 37 -7.61 1.24 9.42
CA ILE A 37 -8.48 0.85 8.33
C ILE A 37 -8.62 -0.66 8.27
N ALA A 38 -7.57 -1.38 8.63
CA ALA A 38 -7.59 -2.83 8.63
C ALA A 38 -8.16 -3.40 9.93
N HIS A 39 -8.55 -2.52 10.87
CA HIS A 39 -9.05 -2.95 12.16
C HIS A 39 -8.03 -3.82 12.90
N SER A 40 -6.78 -3.41 12.88
CA SER A 40 -5.69 -4.16 13.52
C SER A 40 -4.81 -3.21 14.28
N SER A 41 -4.00 -3.73 15.17
CA SER A 41 -2.99 -2.92 15.81
C SER A 41 -1.87 -2.67 14.79
N PRO A 42 -1.10 -1.60 14.96
CA PRO A 42 -0.02 -1.32 14.02
C PRO A 42 0.98 -2.46 13.89
N TYR A 43 1.35 -3.06 15.01
CA TYR A 43 2.32 -4.14 14.99
C TYR A 43 1.79 -5.36 14.23
N HIS A 44 0.56 -5.72 14.53
CA HIS A 44 -0.06 -6.89 13.91
C HIS A 44 -0.26 -6.66 12.42
N PHE A 45 -0.72 -5.47 12.06
CA PHE A 45 -0.93 -5.14 10.66
C PHE A 45 0.38 -5.19 9.89
N HIS A 46 1.44 -4.62 10.46
CA HIS A 46 2.73 -4.60 9.79
C HIS A 46 3.24 -6.02 9.55
N ARG A 47 3.11 -6.86 10.56
CA ARG A 47 3.56 -8.23 10.42
C ARG A 47 2.78 -8.98 9.35
N GLN A 48 1.47 -8.82 9.35
CA GLN A 48 0.66 -9.51 8.38
C GLN A 48 0.88 -8.97 6.97
N PHE A 49 1.07 -7.67 6.86
CA PHE A 49 1.32 -7.08 5.55
C PHE A 49 2.61 -7.64 4.97
N SER A 50 3.67 -7.67 5.76
CA SER A 50 4.95 -8.17 5.29
C SER A 50 4.88 -9.64 4.92
N ALA A 51 4.15 -10.42 5.71
CA ALA A 51 4.02 -11.84 5.41
C ALA A 51 3.22 -12.09 4.15
N TYR A 52 2.20 -11.25 3.93
CA TYR A 52 1.33 -11.44 2.80
C TYR A 52 1.96 -10.97 1.50
N THR A 53 2.66 -9.85 1.51
CA THR A 53 3.23 -9.29 0.30
C THR A 53 4.68 -9.63 0.09
N GLY A 54 5.36 -10.01 1.16
CA GLY A 54 6.78 -10.31 1.06
C GLY A 54 7.67 -9.10 1.19
N ILE A 55 7.10 -7.90 1.37
CA ILE A 55 7.91 -6.70 1.50
C ILE A 55 7.34 -5.83 2.61
N PRO A 56 8.17 -4.95 3.17
CA PRO A 56 7.68 -4.02 4.18
C PRO A 56 6.70 -3.02 3.59
N LEU A 57 5.82 -2.54 4.43
CA LEU A 57 4.80 -1.59 3.99
C LEU A 57 5.40 -0.35 3.35
N TYR A 58 6.45 0.23 3.95
CA TYR A 58 7.00 1.45 3.40
C TYR A 58 7.57 1.22 2.00
N ARG A 59 8.10 0.04 1.75
CA ARG A 59 8.65 -0.28 0.45
C ARG A 59 7.54 -0.43 -0.58
N TYR A 60 6.43 -1.01 -0.18
CA TYR A 60 5.29 -1.15 -1.06
C TYR A 60 4.77 0.23 -1.49
N ILE A 61 4.67 1.15 -0.53
CA ILE A 61 4.20 2.49 -0.82
C ILE A 61 5.16 3.23 -1.73
N GLN A 62 6.47 3.11 -1.47
CA GLN A 62 7.45 3.74 -2.33
C GLN A 62 7.36 3.20 -3.74
N TRP A 63 7.15 1.91 -3.87
CA TRP A 63 7.06 1.29 -5.18
C TRP A 63 5.85 1.81 -5.95
N LEU A 64 4.74 1.97 -5.28
CA LEU A 64 3.55 2.51 -5.92
C LEU A 64 3.75 3.96 -6.35
N ARG A 65 4.43 4.74 -5.53
CA ARG A 65 4.70 6.13 -5.87
C ARG A 65 5.61 6.23 -7.08
N LEU A 66 6.61 5.38 -7.13
CA LEU A 66 7.53 5.39 -8.25
C LEU A 66 6.81 4.95 -9.52
N ARG A 67 6.01 3.91 -9.42
CA ARG A 67 5.28 3.40 -10.57
C ARG A 67 4.35 4.46 -11.12
N ARG A 68 3.69 5.20 -10.24
CA ARG A 68 2.79 6.26 -10.64
C ARG A 68 3.53 7.37 -11.34
N ALA A 69 4.70 7.73 -10.82
CA ALA A 69 5.51 8.78 -11.43
C ALA A 69 5.97 8.36 -12.82
N CYS A 70 6.39 7.12 -12.96
CA CYS A 70 6.82 6.61 -14.26
C CYS A 70 5.67 6.61 -15.25
N TRP A 71 4.50 6.24 -14.78
CA TRP A 71 3.34 6.21 -15.63
C TRP A 71 2.98 7.60 -16.12
N ARG A 72 3.07 8.59 -15.23
CA ARG A 72 2.78 9.95 -15.62
C ARG A 72 3.77 10.47 -16.63
N LEU A 73 5.05 10.16 -16.45
CA LEU A 73 6.06 10.61 -17.39
C LEU A 73 5.86 9.99 -18.76
N ALA A 74 5.39 8.76 -18.77
CA ALA A 74 5.21 8.07 -20.05
C ALA A 74 3.97 8.55 -20.79
N PHE A 75 2.90 8.88 -20.05
CA PHE A 75 1.64 9.17 -20.70
C PHE A 75 1.19 10.62 -20.57
N ASN A 76 1.94 11.44 -19.88
CA ASN A 76 1.63 12.85 -19.75
C ASN A 76 2.89 13.64 -19.96
N PRO A 77 3.27 13.85 -21.19
CA PRO A 77 4.52 14.57 -21.49
C PRO A 77 4.63 15.91 -20.81
N ARG A 78 3.51 16.55 -20.53
CA ARG A 78 3.60 17.82 -19.89
C ARG A 78 4.16 17.77 -18.54
N ASP A 79 4.11 16.64 -17.86
CA ASP A 79 4.63 16.53 -16.53
C ASP A 79 6.13 16.28 -16.56
N LYS A 80 6.73 16.19 -17.72
CA LYS A 80 8.09 15.88 -17.76
C LYS A 80 8.79 17.09 -17.42
N VAL A 81 9.67 16.98 -16.59
CA VAL A 81 10.33 18.01 -16.20
C VAL A 81 11.43 18.25 -16.83
N ILE A 82 11.79 18.14 -17.55
CA ILE A 82 12.87 18.27 -18.19
C ILE A 82 13.33 19.34 -18.46
N ASP A 83 13.55 19.73 -18.51
CA ASP A 83 13.98 20.69 -18.87
C ASP A 83 14.33 21.05 -18.74
#